data_7db30938bb4888765a57ea11083904d5
#
_entry.id   7db30938bb4888765a57ea11083904d5
#
_cell.length_a   1.000
_cell.length_b   1.000
_cell.length_c   1.000
_cell.angle_alpha   90.00
_cell.angle_beta   90.00
_cell.angle_gamma   90.00
#
_symmetry.space_group_name_H-M   'P 1'
#
loop_
_entity.id
_entity.type
_entity.pdbx_description
1 polymer ?
#
loop_
_entity_poly.entity_id
_entity_poly.type
_entity_poly.pdbx_seq_one_letter_code
_entity_poly.pdbx_strand_id
1 'polypeptide(L)'
;MLTILIRAALLASLAFGGLAQAAEPVAPKGSLVIVGGALRADNGAVWSRIVGLAGGEGARIAVFASASANPEAAAKFNMALLNEYGADSFFIPVAVKLAGTDYLAAADDPDLAAAVRKAGGAYFAGGDQGRITRALRRPDGSNSLVLDALWEMYRNGGVIAGSSAGAAIMSSTMFDEPKTVLATLKTGVAEGHEIAPGLGFIGDDVFVDQHLLVRGRFARMLPAMLKKGYKLGLGIDENTAMVVGPTREVEIIGYKGALVIDLHSASTEPGAFNLTNAKVSYLDNGDRFNIASGEFTPAPDKRAGKLDPAKPYYREPLFNADILGNATVVDLMGKLIDSDQQEAIGLTLGSPRSVQPDLGFEFRFTRARDSVGYASDLTENYSVYNVRLDIRPILIRLPLYQYKNERAGYAQVRGQ
;
A
#
# COMPACT_ATOMS: atom_id res chain seq x y z
N MET A 1 -58.73 -67.47 9.53
CA MET A 1 -58.11 -66.62 10.56
C MET A 1 -57.44 -65.45 9.84
N LEU A 2 -58.04 -64.27 10.07
CA LEU A 2 -57.83 -63.05 9.29
C LEU A 2 -56.73 -62.23 9.96
N THR A 3 -55.64 -61.86 9.23
CA THR A 3 -54.58 -61.01 9.73
C THR A 3 -54.68 -59.65 9.05
N ILE A 4 -55.01 -58.62 9.84
CA ILE A 4 -55.16 -57.22 9.42
C ILE A 4 -53.81 -56.56 9.36
N LEU A 5 -53.39 -56.08 8.20
CA LEU A 5 -52.23 -55.22 7.99
C LEU A 5 -52.63 -53.74 8.15
N ILE A 6 -52.12 -53.07 9.19
CA ILE A 6 -52.19 -51.64 9.37
C ILE A 6 -51.01 -50.99 8.66
N ARG A 7 -51.26 -50.20 7.62
CA ARG A 7 -50.24 -49.30 6.99
C ARG A 7 -50.24 -47.95 7.72
N ALA A 8 -49.18 -47.65 8.40
CA ALA A 8 -48.92 -46.30 8.91
C ALA A 8 -48.26 -45.47 7.81
N ALA A 9 -48.93 -44.41 7.37
CA ALA A 9 -48.36 -43.42 6.45
C ALA A 9 -47.59 -42.38 7.27
N LEU A 10 -46.26 -42.33 7.10
CA LEU A 10 -45.43 -41.26 7.65
C LEU A 10 -45.43 -40.10 6.65
N LEU A 11 -46.06 -38.98 6.99
CA LEU A 11 -45.94 -37.70 6.31
C LEU A 11 -44.60 -37.05 6.72
N ALA A 12 -43.60 -37.08 5.87
CA ALA A 12 -42.36 -36.32 6.01
C ALA A 12 -42.60 -34.89 5.51
N SER A 13 -42.73 -33.93 6.43
CA SER A 13 -42.75 -32.51 6.12
C SER A 13 -41.32 -32.07 5.77
N LEU A 14 -41.01 -31.91 4.49
CA LEU A 14 -39.81 -31.23 4.01
C LEU A 14 -39.93 -29.73 4.28
N ALA A 15 -39.36 -29.26 5.39
CA ALA A 15 -39.11 -27.84 5.59
C ALA A 15 -37.96 -27.41 4.66
N PHE A 16 -38.31 -26.78 3.55
CA PHE A 16 -37.35 -26.01 2.75
C PHE A 16 -36.95 -24.78 3.56
N GLY A 17 -35.89 -24.91 4.37
CA GLY A 17 -35.14 -23.79 4.88
C GLY A 17 -34.45 -23.12 3.73
N GLY A 18 -35.01 -22.05 3.18
CA GLY A 18 -34.31 -21.18 2.23
C GLY A 18 -33.11 -20.60 2.91
N LEU A 19 -31.91 -21.09 2.52
CA LEU A 19 -30.65 -20.39 2.76
C LEU A 19 -30.79 -19.04 2.07
N ALA A 20 -30.99 -17.99 2.85
CA ALA A 20 -30.84 -16.62 2.36
C ALA A 20 -29.39 -16.50 1.89
N GLN A 21 -29.19 -16.60 0.58
CA GLN A 21 -27.93 -16.32 -0.05
C GLN A 21 -27.63 -14.85 0.24
N ALA A 22 -26.63 -14.59 1.10
CA ALA A 22 -26.18 -13.23 1.35
C ALA A 22 -25.85 -12.64 -0.03
N ALA A 23 -26.53 -11.57 -0.40
CA ALA A 23 -26.26 -10.88 -1.66
C ALA A 23 -24.77 -10.52 -1.68
N GLU A 24 -24.07 -10.90 -2.75
CA GLU A 24 -22.68 -10.50 -2.92
C GLU A 24 -22.59 -8.97 -2.75
N PRO A 25 -21.59 -8.47 -1.98
CA PRO A 25 -21.45 -7.05 -1.77
C PRO A 25 -21.26 -6.36 -3.12
N VAL A 26 -22.19 -5.49 -3.46
CA VAL A 26 -22.12 -4.70 -4.73
C VAL A 26 -20.82 -3.92 -4.73
N ALA A 27 -20.00 -4.10 -5.76
CA ALA A 27 -18.74 -3.40 -5.94
C ALA A 27 -18.98 -1.88 -5.90
N PRO A 28 -18.13 -1.11 -5.20
CA PRO A 28 -18.26 0.35 -5.15
C PRO A 28 -18.18 0.96 -6.55
N LYS A 29 -19.05 1.95 -6.81
CA LYS A 29 -19.02 2.73 -8.07
C LYS A 29 -18.05 3.91 -8.00
N GLY A 30 -17.55 4.22 -6.81
CA GLY A 30 -16.61 5.30 -6.56
C GLY A 30 -15.18 4.98 -6.94
N SER A 31 -14.30 5.95 -6.71
CA SER A 31 -12.87 5.84 -6.97
C SER A 31 -12.06 6.09 -5.70
N LEU A 32 -10.83 5.57 -5.68
CA LEU A 32 -9.86 5.90 -4.63
C LEU A 32 -8.72 6.72 -5.23
N VAL A 33 -8.21 7.70 -4.47
CA VAL A 33 -6.96 8.42 -4.79
C VAL A 33 -6.00 8.23 -3.61
N ILE A 34 -5.10 7.26 -3.75
CA ILE A 34 -4.21 6.79 -2.70
C ILE A 34 -2.86 7.47 -2.87
N VAL A 35 -2.59 8.50 -2.05
CA VAL A 35 -1.40 9.33 -2.16
C VAL A 35 -0.32 8.85 -1.20
N GLY A 36 0.89 8.60 -1.69
CA GLY A 36 2.00 8.06 -0.91
C GLY A 36 2.56 8.94 0.19
N GLY A 37 2.07 10.16 0.29
CA GLY A 37 2.49 11.15 1.29
C GLY A 37 3.27 12.31 0.68
N ALA A 38 3.59 13.32 1.48
CA ALA A 38 4.32 14.51 1.07
C ALA A 38 3.81 15.12 -0.26
N LEU A 39 2.48 15.16 -0.43
CA LEU A 39 1.84 15.74 -1.61
C LEU A 39 2.10 17.24 -1.63
N ARG A 40 2.77 17.70 -2.68
CA ARG A 40 3.12 19.11 -2.84
C ARG A 40 1.91 19.92 -3.31
N ALA A 41 1.85 21.16 -2.91
CA ALA A 41 0.78 22.08 -3.31
C ALA A 41 0.70 22.27 -4.83
N ASP A 42 1.86 22.25 -5.51
CA ASP A 42 1.98 22.44 -6.96
C ASP A 42 1.75 21.14 -7.78
N ASN A 43 1.42 20.02 -7.14
CA ASN A 43 1.08 18.80 -7.87
C ASN A 43 -0.37 18.82 -8.38
N GLY A 44 -0.60 19.67 -9.38
CA GLY A 44 -1.93 19.85 -9.98
C GLY A 44 -2.54 18.58 -10.56
N ALA A 45 -1.71 17.63 -11.05
CA ALA A 45 -2.20 16.36 -11.57
C ALA A 45 -2.98 15.56 -10.52
N VAL A 46 -2.49 15.53 -9.28
CA VAL A 46 -3.16 14.81 -8.19
C VAL A 46 -4.35 15.59 -7.63
N TRP A 47 -4.16 16.89 -7.32
CA TRP A 47 -5.23 17.71 -6.75
C TRP A 47 -6.42 17.84 -7.69
N SER A 48 -6.20 18.16 -8.98
CA SER A 48 -7.27 18.25 -9.98
C SER A 48 -7.96 16.91 -10.21
N ARG A 49 -7.23 15.77 -10.09
CA ARG A 49 -7.84 14.44 -10.20
C ARG A 49 -8.80 14.18 -9.03
N ILE A 50 -8.43 14.55 -7.80
CA ILE A 50 -9.32 14.41 -6.62
C ILE A 50 -10.58 15.23 -6.83
N VAL A 51 -10.44 16.53 -7.20
CA VAL A 51 -11.58 17.42 -7.43
C VAL A 51 -12.44 16.92 -8.59
N GLY A 52 -11.82 16.53 -9.71
CA GLY A 52 -12.53 16.01 -10.87
C GLY A 52 -13.37 14.78 -10.55
N LEU A 53 -12.82 13.82 -9.80
CA LEU A 53 -13.54 12.61 -9.37
C LEU A 53 -14.65 12.90 -8.33
N ALA A 54 -14.54 14.00 -7.58
CA ALA A 54 -15.57 14.45 -6.65
C ALA A 54 -16.74 15.18 -7.33
N GLY A 55 -16.68 15.46 -8.63
CA GLY A 55 -17.71 16.15 -9.40
C GLY A 55 -17.24 17.40 -10.13
N GLY A 56 -15.96 17.77 -10.04
CA GLY A 56 -15.36 18.92 -10.71
C GLY A 56 -15.49 20.24 -9.94
N GLU A 57 -15.61 21.33 -10.66
CA GLU A 57 -15.71 22.68 -10.08
C GLU A 57 -16.88 22.79 -9.10
N GLY A 58 -16.64 23.32 -7.92
CA GLY A 58 -17.63 23.43 -6.84
C GLY A 58 -17.95 22.11 -6.15
N ALA A 59 -17.24 21.00 -6.45
CA ALA A 59 -17.49 19.71 -5.82
C ALA A 59 -17.35 19.79 -4.29
N ARG A 60 -18.34 19.29 -3.58
CA ARG A 60 -18.34 19.21 -2.11
C ARG A 60 -17.38 18.12 -1.65
N ILE A 61 -16.30 18.46 -0.92
CA ILE A 61 -15.32 17.50 -0.42
C ILE A 61 -15.21 17.61 1.11
N ALA A 62 -15.52 16.50 1.81
CA ALA A 62 -15.38 16.38 3.25
C ALA A 62 -13.90 16.16 3.64
N VAL A 63 -13.31 17.03 4.45
CA VAL A 63 -11.91 16.96 4.87
C VAL A 63 -11.79 16.37 6.27
N PHE A 64 -11.09 15.26 6.39
CA PHE A 64 -10.79 14.55 7.62
C PHE A 64 -9.33 14.78 8.02
N ALA A 65 -9.12 15.54 9.08
CA ALA A 65 -7.80 15.75 9.67
C ALA A 65 -7.54 14.85 10.89
N SER A 66 -8.23 13.69 10.96
CA SER A 66 -8.25 12.77 12.10
C SER A 66 -6.87 12.24 12.48
N ALA A 67 -5.96 12.09 11.50
CA ALA A 67 -4.58 11.63 11.72
C ALA A 67 -3.68 12.68 12.36
N SER A 68 -4.01 13.97 12.22
CA SER A 68 -3.11 15.08 12.56
C SER A 68 -2.91 15.22 14.08
N ALA A 69 -1.73 15.69 14.48
CA ALA A 69 -1.49 16.17 15.83
C ALA A 69 -2.12 17.56 16.08
N ASN A 70 -2.39 18.33 15.00
CA ASN A 70 -3.12 19.58 15.00
C ASN A 70 -4.20 19.55 13.91
N PRO A 71 -5.39 19.00 14.22
CA PRO A 71 -6.46 18.80 13.24
C PRO A 71 -6.97 20.08 12.58
N GLU A 72 -7.11 21.17 13.32
CA GLU A 72 -7.59 22.46 12.78
C GLU A 72 -6.65 23.03 11.72
N ALA A 73 -5.35 23.08 12.02
CA ALA A 73 -4.36 23.58 11.09
C ALA A 73 -4.26 22.70 9.83
N ALA A 74 -4.30 21.37 10.02
CA ALA A 74 -4.25 20.41 8.92
C ALA A 74 -5.52 20.49 8.05
N ALA A 75 -6.70 20.63 8.64
CA ALA A 75 -7.94 20.83 7.90
C ALA A 75 -7.88 22.12 7.08
N LYS A 76 -7.52 23.24 7.71
CA LYS A 76 -7.41 24.54 7.03
C LYS A 76 -6.45 24.48 5.84
N PHE A 77 -5.27 23.85 6.01
CA PHE A 77 -4.27 23.72 4.94
C PHE A 77 -4.80 22.88 3.76
N ASN A 78 -5.36 21.71 4.02
CA ASN A 78 -5.84 20.81 2.95
C ASN A 78 -7.10 21.37 2.27
N MET A 79 -7.99 22.03 3.02
CA MET A 79 -9.15 22.73 2.45
C MET A 79 -8.71 23.87 1.51
N ALA A 80 -7.71 24.67 1.91
CA ALA A 80 -7.20 25.73 1.07
C ALA A 80 -6.69 25.19 -0.27
N LEU A 81 -5.93 24.08 -0.26
CA LEU A 81 -5.45 23.44 -1.49
C LEU A 81 -6.60 22.87 -2.35
N LEU A 82 -7.52 22.12 -1.75
CA LEU A 82 -8.66 21.58 -2.49
C LEU A 82 -9.49 22.69 -3.14
N ASN A 83 -9.70 23.80 -2.44
CA ASN A 83 -10.46 24.95 -2.94
C ASN A 83 -9.68 25.71 -4.02
N GLU A 84 -8.34 25.80 -3.95
CA GLU A 84 -7.49 26.35 -5.00
C GLU A 84 -7.64 25.56 -6.32
N TYR A 85 -7.88 24.25 -6.23
CA TYR A 85 -8.15 23.38 -7.39
C TYR A 85 -9.64 23.25 -7.73
N GLY A 86 -10.51 24.12 -7.19
CA GLY A 86 -11.91 24.28 -7.59
C GLY A 86 -12.93 23.53 -6.74
N ALA A 87 -12.56 22.93 -5.60
CA ALA A 87 -13.54 22.32 -4.70
C ALA A 87 -14.24 23.34 -3.81
N ASP A 88 -15.40 22.95 -3.26
CA ASP A 88 -16.03 23.55 -2.09
C ASP A 88 -15.87 22.59 -0.91
N SER A 89 -14.69 22.63 -0.25
CA SER A 89 -14.35 21.70 0.81
C SER A 89 -14.83 22.16 2.19
N PHE A 90 -15.12 21.21 3.07
CA PHE A 90 -15.56 21.48 4.44
C PHE A 90 -14.96 20.52 5.43
N PHE A 91 -14.71 20.99 6.66
CA PHE A 91 -14.09 20.21 7.71
C PHE A 91 -15.10 19.30 8.42
N ILE A 92 -14.72 18.03 8.64
CA ILE A 92 -15.42 17.10 9.52
C ILE A 92 -14.66 17.00 10.84
N PRO A 93 -15.22 17.48 11.98
CA PRO A 93 -14.50 17.60 13.26
C PRO A 93 -14.41 16.27 14.03
N VAL A 94 -14.14 15.17 13.32
CA VAL A 94 -13.97 13.82 13.87
C VAL A 94 -12.48 13.52 13.99
N ALA A 95 -11.86 13.95 15.10
CA ALA A 95 -10.41 13.78 15.30
C ALA A 95 -10.04 13.66 16.78
N VAL A 96 -9.27 12.63 17.14
CA VAL A 96 -8.83 12.31 18.52
C VAL A 96 -8.09 13.48 19.19
N LYS A 97 -7.38 14.31 18.42
CA LYS A 97 -6.57 15.43 18.91
C LYS A 97 -7.25 16.79 18.75
N LEU A 98 -8.52 16.85 18.35
CA LEU A 98 -9.27 18.10 18.24
C LEU A 98 -9.71 18.57 19.63
N ALA A 99 -9.19 19.72 20.07
CA ALA A 99 -9.50 20.26 21.36
C ALA A 99 -10.99 20.69 21.45
N GLY A 100 -11.62 20.46 22.61
CA GLY A 100 -13.01 20.86 22.86
C GLY A 100 -14.07 20.02 22.13
N THR A 101 -13.67 18.93 21.46
CA THR A 101 -14.61 18.05 20.74
C THR A 101 -14.54 16.64 21.30
N ASP A 102 -15.70 16.07 21.60
CA ASP A 102 -15.85 14.63 21.79
C ASP A 102 -15.91 13.97 20.40
N TYR A 103 -14.82 13.38 19.98
CA TYR A 103 -14.70 12.78 18.64
C TYR A 103 -15.62 11.56 18.44
N LEU A 104 -15.96 10.83 19.52
CA LEU A 104 -16.90 9.70 19.42
C LEU A 104 -18.32 10.21 19.21
N ALA A 105 -18.74 11.22 19.96
CA ALA A 105 -20.03 11.87 19.73
C ALA A 105 -20.13 12.50 18.34
N ALA A 106 -19.05 13.18 17.88
CA ALA A 106 -19.00 13.76 16.54
C ALA A 106 -19.02 12.68 15.44
N ALA A 107 -18.40 11.53 15.63
CA ALA A 107 -18.43 10.42 14.67
C ALA A 107 -19.84 9.80 14.54
N ASP A 108 -20.65 9.90 15.59
CA ASP A 108 -22.05 9.42 15.60
C ASP A 108 -23.09 10.56 15.47
N ASP A 109 -22.65 11.75 15.05
CA ASP A 109 -23.54 12.87 14.76
C ASP A 109 -24.26 12.65 13.41
N PRO A 110 -25.61 12.61 13.41
CA PRO A 110 -26.40 12.36 12.20
C PRO A 110 -26.30 13.47 11.17
N ASP A 111 -26.07 14.73 11.58
CA ASP A 111 -25.94 15.87 10.67
C ASP A 111 -24.59 15.84 9.95
N LEU A 112 -23.52 15.50 10.63
CA LEU A 112 -22.21 15.27 10.02
C LEU A 112 -22.25 14.08 9.06
N ALA A 113 -22.88 12.97 9.45
CA ALA A 113 -23.08 11.82 8.57
C ALA A 113 -23.91 12.19 7.32
N ALA A 114 -24.96 12.99 7.47
CA ALA A 114 -25.78 13.46 6.34
C ALA A 114 -24.98 14.39 5.41
N ALA A 115 -24.11 15.24 5.95
CA ALA A 115 -23.21 16.10 5.16
C ALA A 115 -22.20 15.26 4.34
N VAL A 116 -21.61 14.23 4.93
CA VAL A 116 -20.70 13.30 4.24
C VAL A 116 -21.43 12.52 3.13
N ARG A 117 -22.65 12.02 3.36
CA ARG A 117 -23.42 11.31 2.31
C ARG A 117 -23.69 12.17 1.08
N LYS A 118 -23.86 13.47 1.27
CA LYS A 118 -24.14 14.44 0.18
C LYS A 118 -22.89 14.96 -0.51
N ALA A 119 -21.70 14.66 0.03
CA ALA A 119 -20.44 15.07 -0.57
C ALA A 119 -20.13 14.25 -1.83
N GLY A 120 -19.43 14.86 -2.78
CA GLY A 120 -18.86 14.15 -3.94
C GLY A 120 -17.59 13.38 -3.60
N GLY A 121 -16.94 13.71 -2.48
CA GLY A 121 -15.75 13.01 -2.02
C GLY A 121 -15.35 13.31 -0.59
N ALA A 122 -14.35 12.56 -0.12
CA ALA A 122 -13.70 12.75 1.15
C ALA A 122 -12.17 12.73 0.98
N TYR A 123 -11.48 13.59 1.74
CA TYR A 123 -10.02 13.65 1.77
C TYR A 123 -9.49 13.42 3.19
N PHE A 124 -8.63 12.42 3.35
CA PHE A 124 -7.96 12.10 4.60
C PHE A 124 -6.54 12.66 4.62
N ALA A 125 -6.29 13.61 5.53
CA ALA A 125 -4.97 14.17 5.76
C ALA A 125 -3.99 13.14 6.37
N GLY A 126 -2.69 13.39 6.19
CA GLY A 126 -1.62 12.58 6.77
C GLY A 126 -1.44 12.79 8.27
N GLY A 127 -0.66 11.89 8.89
CA GLY A 127 -0.32 11.87 10.30
C GLY A 127 -0.19 10.45 10.83
N ASP A 128 -0.95 10.12 11.87
CA ASP A 128 -1.01 8.81 12.51
C ASP A 128 -2.32 8.10 12.10
N GLN A 129 -2.19 7.01 11.37
CA GLN A 129 -3.32 6.26 10.83
C GLN A 129 -4.17 5.58 11.91
N GLY A 130 -3.58 5.19 13.02
CA GLY A 130 -4.31 4.64 14.17
C GLY A 130 -5.32 5.64 14.77
N ARG A 131 -5.05 6.95 14.65
CA ARG A 131 -6.02 7.98 15.04
C ARG A 131 -7.23 8.04 14.11
N ILE A 132 -7.06 7.78 12.81
CA ILE A 132 -8.19 7.75 11.86
C ILE A 132 -9.14 6.61 12.23
N THR A 133 -8.63 5.40 12.36
CA THR A 133 -9.45 4.23 12.69
C THR A 133 -10.09 4.36 14.06
N ARG A 134 -9.37 4.87 15.06
CA ARG A 134 -9.90 5.14 16.41
C ARG A 134 -11.00 6.19 16.41
N ALA A 135 -10.92 7.21 15.54
CA ALA A 135 -11.92 8.27 15.47
C ALA A 135 -13.19 7.84 14.75
N LEU A 136 -13.10 6.90 13.79
CA LEU A 136 -14.22 6.50 12.93
C LEU A 136 -14.86 5.16 13.30
N ARG A 137 -14.19 4.33 14.11
CA ARG A 137 -14.78 3.09 14.64
C ARG A 137 -15.18 3.27 16.09
N ARG A 138 -16.32 2.70 16.46
CA ARG A 138 -16.74 2.64 17.86
C ARG A 138 -15.83 1.70 18.65
N PRO A 139 -15.80 1.80 19.98
CA PRO A 139 -14.98 0.93 20.84
C PRO A 139 -15.24 -0.57 20.67
N ASP A 140 -16.45 -0.95 20.25
CA ASP A 140 -16.84 -2.35 19.95
C ASP A 140 -16.39 -2.82 18.55
N GLY A 141 -15.69 -1.96 17.79
CA GLY A 141 -15.21 -2.24 16.44
C GLY A 141 -16.22 -1.99 15.32
N SER A 142 -17.47 -1.65 15.66
CA SER A 142 -18.49 -1.29 14.66
C SER A 142 -18.20 0.08 14.02
N ASN A 143 -18.78 0.33 12.85
CA ASN A 143 -18.65 1.62 12.19
C ASN A 143 -19.46 2.70 12.93
N SER A 144 -18.93 3.91 13.01
CA SER A 144 -19.70 5.09 13.36
C SER A 144 -20.63 5.50 12.23
N LEU A 145 -21.61 6.39 12.50
CA LEU A 145 -22.51 6.93 11.48
C LEU A 145 -21.74 7.66 10.35
N VAL A 146 -20.66 8.38 10.68
CA VAL A 146 -19.83 9.06 9.70
C VAL A 146 -19.06 8.05 8.83
N LEU A 147 -18.55 6.95 9.39
CA LEU A 147 -17.90 5.90 8.59
C LEU A 147 -18.87 5.17 7.67
N ASP A 148 -20.09 4.89 8.14
CA ASP A 148 -21.15 4.32 7.29
C ASP A 148 -21.50 5.28 6.15
N ALA A 149 -21.58 6.59 6.43
CA ALA A 149 -21.82 7.62 5.41
C ALA A 149 -20.70 7.70 4.37
N LEU A 150 -19.43 7.53 4.77
CA LEU A 150 -18.28 7.45 3.85
C LEU A 150 -18.40 6.24 2.91
N TRP A 151 -18.74 5.06 3.46
CA TRP A 151 -18.97 3.87 2.66
C TRP A 151 -20.14 4.01 1.69
N GLU A 152 -21.22 4.64 2.14
CA GLU A 152 -22.41 4.90 1.32
C GLU A 152 -22.10 5.87 0.17
N MET A 153 -21.42 6.98 0.45
CA MET A 153 -20.93 7.92 -0.55
C MET A 153 -20.03 7.22 -1.59
N TYR A 154 -19.06 6.42 -1.14
CA TYR A 154 -18.15 5.68 -2.01
C TYR A 154 -18.87 4.64 -2.88
N ARG A 155 -19.80 3.87 -2.32
CA ARG A 155 -20.63 2.91 -3.09
C ARG A 155 -21.47 3.59 -4.16
N ASN A 156 -21.88 4.84 -3.93
CA ASN A 156 -22.72 5.63 -4.84
C ASN A 156 -21.92 6.41 -5.90
N GLY A 157 -20.58 6.28 -5.94
CA GLY A 157 -19.77 6.90 -6.99
C GLY A 157 -18.85 8.02 -6.50
N GLY A 158 -18.89 8.38 -5.21
CA GLY A 158 -17.99 9.39 -4.65
C GLY A 158 -16.53 8.93 -4.57
N VAL A 159 -15.60 9.88 -4.39
CA VAL A 159 -14.17 9.59 -4.27
C VAL A 159 -13.73 9.56 -2.81
N ILE A 160 -12.93 8.55 -2.43
CA ILE A 160 -12.16 8.56 -1.18
C ILE A 160 -10.69 8.83 -1.54
N ALA A 161 -10.18 9.97 -1.12
CA ALA A 161 -8.79 10.35 -1.28
C ALA A 161 -8.08 10.37 0.07
N GLY A 162 -6.79 10.06 0.09
CA GLY A 162 -6.03 10.12 1.33
C GLY A 162 -4.53 10.12 1.11
N SER A 163 -3.81 10.92 1.91
CA SER A 163 -2.36 11.05 1.84
C SER A 163 -1.69 10.45 3.07
N SER A 164 -0.59 9.70 2.87
CA SER A 164 0.20 9.10 3.95
C SER A 164 -0.66 8.21 4.86
N ALA A 165 -0.99 8.63 6.08
CA ALA A 165 -1.92 7.93 6.97
C ALA A 165 -3.27 7.67 6.29
N GLY A 166 -3.78 8.65 5.50
CA GLY A 166 -4.99 8.49 4.70
C GLY A 166 -4.88 7.46 3.57
N ALA A 167 -3.67 7.18 3.08
CA ALA A 167 -3.43 6.07 2.17
C ALA A 167 -3.37 4.72 2.90
N ALA A 168 -2.75 4.68 4.08
CA ALA A 168 -2.60 3.46 4.86
C ALA A 168 -3.94 2.81 5.25
N ILE A 169 -4.97 3.62 5.56
CA ILE A 169 -6.29 3.12 5.93
C ILE A 169 -7.08 2.48 4.79
N MET A 170 -6.60 2.57 3.54
CA MET A 170 -7.35 2.09 2.38
C MET A 170 -7.47 0.57 2.33
N SER A 171 -6.48 -0.17 2.84
CA SER A 171 -6.57 -1.64 3.00
C SER A 171 -7.22 -2.04 4.33
N SER A 172 -7.71 -3.26 4.41
CA SER A 172 -8.32 -3.83 5.62
C SER A 172 -7.32 -4.14 6.73
N THR A 173 -6.03 -4.25 6.38
CA THR A 173 -4.90 -4.27 7.33
C THR A 173 -3.94 -3.14 6.98
N MET A 174 -3.46 -2.41 7.98
CA MET A 174 -2.47 -1.35 7.83
C MET A 174 -1.33 -1.50 8.84
N PHE A 175 -0.18 -0.89 8.57
CA PHE A 175 0.83 -0.70 9.60
C PHE A 175 0.34 0.30 10.65
N ASP A 176 0.65 0.00 11.93
CA ASP A 176 0.38 0.88 13.07
C ASP A 176 1.57 0.78 14.04
N GLU A 177 2.26 1.89 14.27
CA GLU A 177 3.50 1.97 15.07
C GLU A 177 4.56 0.88 14.71
N PRO A 178 4.88 0.66 13.42
CA PRO A 178 5.78 -0.41 13.02
C PRO A 178 7.23 -0.15 13.45
N LYS A 179 7.99 -1.23 13.64
CA LYS A 179 9.45 -1.21 13.74
C LYS A 179 10.10 -0.66 12.46
N THR A 180 11.42 -0.48 12.51
CA THR A 180 12.19 -0.21 11.28
C THR A 180 12.02 -1.35 10.27
N VAL A 181 12.19 -1.06 8.98
CA VAL A 181 12.03 -2.05 7.90
C VAL A 181 12.88 -3.30 8.14
N LEU A 182 14.16 -3.11 8.46
CA LEU A 182 15.06 -4.23 8.73
C LEU A 182 14.67 -5.01 9.99
N ALA A 183 14.21 -4.35 11.05
CA ALA A 183 13.72 -5.03 12.25
C ALA A 183 12.47 -5.87 11.94
N THR A 184 11.58 -5.35 11.09
CA THR A 184 10.40 -6.10 10.61
C THR A 184 10.80 -7.36 9.82
N LEU A 185 11.83 -7.29 8.97
CA LEU A 185 12.35 -8.48 8.28
C LEU A 185 12.93 -9.51 9.28
N LYS A 186 13.65 -9.03 10.31
CA LYS A 186 14.30 -9.91 11.30
C LYS A 186 13.32 -10.59 12.25
N THR A 187 12.25 -9.89 12.65
CA THR A 187 11.37 -10.33 13.75
C THR A 187 9.90 -10.51 13.37
N GLY A 188 9.56 -10.26 12.10
CA GLY A 188 8.17 -10.25 11.63
C GLY A 188 7.36 -9.07 12.17
N VAL A 189 6.03 -9.17 12.08
CA VAL A 189 5.07 -8.15 12.55
C VAL A 189 4.18 -8.71 13.66
N ALA A 190 3.85 -7.87 14.65
CA ALA A 190 2.94 -8.17 15.73
C ALA A 190 1.56 -7.55 15.47
N GLU A 191 0.48 -8.34 15.62
CA GLU A 191 -0.89 -7.84 15.55
C GLU A 191 -1.24 -6.99 16.76
N GLY A 192 -2.03 -5.93 16.54
CA GLY A 192 -2.45 -5.01 17.59
C GLY A 192 -1.39 -3.99 18.02
N HIS A 193 -0.16 -4.10 17.47
CA HIS A 193 0.93 -3.15 17.73
C HIS A 193 1.53 -2.62 16.43
N GLU A 194 2.02 -3.50 15.55
CA GLU A 194 2.74 -3.11 14.33
C GLU A 194 1.85 -3.14 13.11
N ILE A 195 0.80 -3.97 13.15
CA ILE A 195 -0.29 -4.01 12.18
C ILE A 195 -1.63 -3.98 12.92
N ALA A 196 -2.58 -3.25 12.35
CA ALA A 196 -3.92 -3.07 12.89
C ALA A 196 -4.97 -3.06 11.76
N PRO A 197 -6.28 -3.17 12.08
CA PRO A 197 -7.33 -3.00 11.09
C PRO A 197 -7.32 -1.61 10.46
N GLY A 198 -7.35 -1.54 9.12
CA GLY A 198 -7.63 -0.33 8.35
C GLY A 198 -9.12 -0.17 8.10
N LEU A 199 -9.52 0.72 7.17
CA LEU A 199 -10.92 0.93 6.81
C LEU A 199 -11.37 0.08 5.63
N GLY A 200 -10.45 -0.45 4.82
CA GLY A 200 -10.71 -1.48 3.82
C GLY A 200 -11.34 -1.01 2.51
N PHE A 201 -11.30 0.27 2.18
CA PHE A 201 -11.95 0.82 0.98
C PHE A 201 -11.49 0.16 -0.33
N ILE A 202 -10.24 -0.32 -0.43
CA ILE A 202 -9.70 -0.99 -1.63
C ILE A 202 -10.13 -2.46 -1.73
N GLY A 203 -10.70 -3.03 -0.66
CA GLY A 203 -11.05 -4.44 -0.53
C GLY A 203 -10.11 -5.22 0.38
N ASP A 204 -10.43 -6.51 0.58
CA ASP A 204 -9.71 -7.37 1.52
C ASP A 204 -8.55 -8.14 0.87
N ASP A 205 -8.40 -8.02 -0.43
CA ASP A 205 -7.44 -8.77 -1.26
C ASP A 205 -6.15 -7.99 -1.58
N VAL A 206 -6.10 -6.69 -1.22
CA VAL A 206 -4.96 -5.81 -1.51
C VAL A 206 -4.40 -5.19 -0.24
N PHE A 207 -3.10 -5.33 -0.04
CA PHE A 207 -2.36 -4.63 1.01
C PHE A 207 -1.75 -3.33 0.48
N VAL A 208 -1.92 -2.21 1.21
CA VAL A 208 -1.40 -0.89 0.80
C VAL A 208 -0.35 -0.40 1.79
N ASP A 209 0.79 0.11 1.27
CA ASP A 209 1.76 0.89 2.07
C ASP A 209 2.17 2.17 1.32
N GLN A 210 2.73 3.13 2.02
CA GLN A 210 2.98 4.49 1.55
C GLN A 210 4.38 4.98 1.99
N HIS A 211 4.86 6.12 1.42
CA HIS A 211 6.26 6.58 1.51
C HIS A 211 7.22 5.47 1.13
N LEU A 212 6.88 4.74 0.08
CA LEU A 212 7.40 3.40 -0.14
C LEU A 212 8.88 3.36 -0.46
N LEU A 213 9.28 4.10 -1.50
CA LEU A 213 10.66 4.08 -2.02
C LEU A 213 11.57 4.92 -1.14
N VAL A 214 11.12 6.11 -0.75
CA VAL A 214 11.91 7.04 0.06
C VAL A 214 12.32 6.47 1.42
N ARG A 215 11.56 5.50 1.94
CA ARG A 215 11.82 4.85 3.23
C ARG A 215 12.12 3.35 3.12
N GLY A 216 12.34 2.83 1.91
CA GLY A 216 12.61 1.40 1.65
C GLY A 216 11.51 0.45 2.14
N ARG A 217 10.28 0.93 2.26
CA ARG A 217 9.18 0.23 2.95
C ARG A 217 8.65 -0.98 2.20
N PHE A 218 8.98 -1.13 0.91
CA PHE A 218 8.56 -2.30 0.13
C PHE A 218 8.91 -3.61 0.84
N ALA A 219 10.07 -3.67 1.49
CA ALA A 219 10.53 -4.89 2.14
C ALA A 219 9.72 -5.25 3.40
N ARG A 220 9.20 -4.25 4.16
CA ARG A 220 8.36 -4.53 5.33
C ARG A 220 6.97 -5.04 4.96
N MET A 221 6.48 -4.73 3.75
CA MET A 221 5.20 -5.23 3.25
C MET A 221 5.19 -6.76 3.22
N LEU A 222 6.31 -7.39 2.84
CA LEU A 222 6.40 -8.82 2.61
C LEU A 222 6.04 -9.67 3.84
N PRO A 223 6.66 -9.49 5.03
CA PRO A 223 6.26 -10.25 6.22
C PRO A 223 4.83 -9.92 6.68
N ALA A 224 4.33 -8.70 6.48
CA ALA A 224 2.95 -8.34 6.80
C ALA A 224 1.95 -9.03 5.86
N MET A 225 2.20 -9.01 4.56
CA MET A 225 1.39 -9.70 3.55
C MET A 225 1.34 -11.20 3.79
N LEU A 226 2.48 -11.85 4.02
CA LEU A 226 2.56 -13.29 4.31
C LEU A 226 1.78 -13.63 5.57
N LYS A 227 1.94 -12.86 6.65
CA LYS A 227 1.24 -13.10 7.91
C LYS A 227 -0.28 -12.99 7.78
N LYS A 228 -0.76 -12.02 6.99
CA LYS A 228 -2.20 -11.77 6.78
C LYS A 228 -2.79 -12.51 5.58
N GLY A 229 -1.97 -13.23 4.81
CA GLY A 229 -2.40 -14.01 3.66
C GLY A 229 -2.65 -13.20 2.38
N TYR A 230 -2.26 -11.92 2.34
CA TYR A 230 -2.36 -11.12 1.12
C TYR A 230 -1.46 -11.67 0.02
N LYS A 231 -2.03 -11.74 -1.19
CA LYS A 231 -1.26 -12.14 -2.38
C LYS A 231 -0.84 -10.95 -3.22
N LEU A 232 -1.54 -9.82 -3.10
CA LEU A 232 -1.25 -8.61 -3.83
C LEU A 232 -0.97 -7.45 -2.86
N GLY A 233 0.13 -6.73 -3.10
CA GLY A 233 0.50 -5.51 -2.40
C GLY A 233 0.72 -4.36 -3.36
N LEU A 234 0.20 -3.19 -3.02
CA LEU A 234 0.41 -1.95 -3.75
C LEU A 234 1.11 -0.94 -2.85
N GLY A 235 2.28 -0.51 -3.27
CA GLY A 235 3.06 0.47 -2.51
C GLY A 235 3.28 1.74 -3.32
N ILE A 236 2.93 2.89 -2.74
CA ILE A 236 2.99 4.19 -3.42
C ILE A 236 4.02 5.11 -2.78
N ASP A 237 4.80 5.83 -3.59
CA ASP A 237 5.80 6.77 -3.08
C ASP A 237 5.27 8.21 -2.94
N GLU A 238 6.08 9.04 -2.29
CA GLU A 238 5.76 10.45 -2.00
C GLU A 238 5.45 11.25 -3.27
N ASN A 239 4.57 12.24 -3.13
CA ASN A 239 4.16 13.16 -4.20
C ASN A 239 3.61 12.47 -5.46
N THR A 240 3.00 11.30 -5.27
CA THR A 240 2.46 10.42 -6.30
C THR A 240 1.18 9.77 -5.80
N ALA A 241 0.24 9.48 -6.67
CA ALA A 241 -1.01 8.82 -6.33
C ALA A 241 -1.31 7.62 -7.21
N MET A 242 -1.92 6.60 -6.64
CA MET A 242 -2.65 5.55 -7.33
C MET A 242 -4.13 5.96 -7.39
N VAL A 243 -4.66 6.09 -8.60
CA VAL A 243 -6.10 6.29 -8.81
C VAL A 243 -6.73 4.93 -9.14
N VAL A 244 -7.57 4.44 -8.23
CA VAL A 244 -8.24 3.15 -8.39
C VAL A 244 -9.69 3.41 -8.79
N GLY A 245 -10.06 2.98 -9.99
CA GLY A 245 -11.42 3.11 -10.52
C GLY A 245 -12.34 1.96 -10.10
N PRO A 246 -13.65 2.07 -10.42
CA PRO A 246 -14.65 1.04 -10.11
C PRO A 246 -14.36 -0.33 -10.73
N THR A 247 -13.67 -0.36 -11.85
CA THR A 247 -13.22 -1.59 -12.54
C THR A 247 -11.96 -2.19 -11.93
N ARG A 248 -11.47 -1.63 -10.83
CA ARG A 248 -10.22 -1.99 -10.17
C ARG A 248 -8.97 -1.77 -11.04
N GLU A 249 -9.07 -0.90 -12.03
CA GLU A 249 -7.90 -0.38 -12.74
C GLU A 249 -7.23 0.69 -11.88
N VAL A 250 -5.92 0.57 -11.71
CA VAL A 250 -5.03 1.49 -11.02
C VAL A 250 -4.27 2.29 -12.07
N GLU A 251 -4.33 3.61 -12.01
CA GLU A 251 -3.50 4.52 -12.81
C GLU A 251 -2.54 5.27 -11.89
N ILE A 252 -1.29 5.37 -12.28
CA ILE A 252 -0.27 6.14 -11.52
C ILE A 252 -0.22 7.56 -12.04
N ILE A 253 -0.31 8.54 -11.13
CA ILE A 253 -0.18 9.96 -11.46
C ILE A 253 0.75 10.66 -10.47
N GLY A 254 1.59 11.54 -10.97
CA GLY A 254 2.51 12.35 -10.15
C GLY A 254 3.96 12.24 -10.55
N TYR A 255 4.88 12.41 -9.59
CA TYR A 255 6.30 12.62 -9.87
C TYR A 255 7.18 11.39 -9.71
N LYS A 256 6.67 10.36 -9.05
CA LYS A 256 7.35 9.08 -8.81
C LYS A 256 6.41 7.95 -9.20
N GLY A 257 6.68 6.74 -8.73
CA GLY A 257 5.88 5.60 -9.11
C GLY A 257 5.37 4.77 -7.94
N ALA A 258 4.89 3.58 -8.28
CA ALA A 258 4.37 2.59 -7.36
C ALA A 258 5.01 1.22 -7.62
N LEU A 259 5.13 0.41 -6.57
CA LEU A 259 5.45 -1.01 -6.70
C LEU A 259 4.18 -1.86 -6.57
N VAL A 260 4.07 -2.83 -7.45
CA VAL A 260 3.14 -3.96 -7.33
C VAL A 260 3.95 -5.17 -6.87
N ILE A 261 3.55 -5.77 -5.74
CA ILE A 261 4.15 -6.98 -5.19
C ILE A 261 3.14 -8.11 -5.33
N ASP A 262 3.49 -9.15 -6.07
CA ASP A 262 2.66 -10.33 -6.30
C ASP A 262 3.29 -11.56 -5.63
N LEU A 263 2.57 -12.14 -4.67
CA LEU A 263 2.94 -13.32 -3.90
C LEU A 263 2.15 -14.58 -4.28
N HIS A 264 1.41 -14.59 -5.39
CA HIS A 264 0.61 -15.76 -5.77
C HIS A 264 1.46 -17.02 -5.98
N SER A 265 2.66 -16.86 -6.54
CA SER A 265 3.60 -17.96 -6.78
C SER A 265 4.74 -18.02 -5.75
N ALA A 266 4.69 -17.15 -4.73
CA ALA A 266 5.75 -17.07 -3.75
C ALA A 266 5.63 -18.17 -2.69
N SER A 267 6.79 -18.61 -2.19
CA SER A 267 6.92 -19.56 -1.09
C SER A 267 7.94 -19.10 -0.05
N THR A 268 7.82 -19.66 1.14
CA THR A 268 8.75 -19.43 2.26
C THR A 268 9.10 -20.76 2.91
N GLU A 269 10.26 -20.81 3.57
CA GLU A 269 10.71 -21.95 4.36
C GLU A 269 10.77 -21.59 5.85
N PRO A 270 10.69 -22.58 6.77
CA PRO A 270 10.86 -22.34 8.20
C PRO A 270 12.22 -21.69 8.52
N GLY A 271 12.24 -20.80 9.53
CA GLY A 271 13.46 -20.16 10.01
C GLY A 271 13.43 -18.64 9.92
N ALA A 272 14.60 -18.00 9.69
CA ALA A 272 14.69 -16.58 9.45
C ALA A 272 13.91 -16.22 8.19
N PHE A 273 13.40 -14.97 8.14
CA PHE A 273 12.62 -14.51 6.99
C PHE A 273 13.30 -14.83 5.66
N ASN A 274 12.57 -15.45 4.78
CA ASN A 274 12.99 -15.79 3.42
C ASN A 274 11.79 -15.74 2.50
N LEU A 275 12.03 -15.56 1.22
CA LEU A 275 11.00 -15.50 0.19
C LEU A 275 11.57 -16.01 -1.11
N THR A 276 10.83 -16.82 -1.83
CA THR A 276 11.21 -17.33 -3.13
C THR A 276 10.10 -17.10 -4.13
N ASN A 277 10.47 -16.66 -5.34
CA ASN A 277 9.58 -16.51 -6.49
C ASN A 277 8.42 -15.51 -6.31
N ALA A 278 8.61 -14.45 -5.51
CA ALA A 278 7.73 -13.29 -5.58
C ALA A 278 7.95 -12.55 -6.91
N LYS A 279 6.95 -11.79 -7.36
CA LYS A 279 7.12 -10.88 -8.49
C LYS A 279 6.99 -9.44 -8.00
N VAL A 280 7.83 -8.57 -8.54
CA VAL A 280 7.81 -7.14 -8.27
C VAL A 280 7.76 -6.39 -9.60
N SER A 281 6.88 -5.41 -9.67
CA SER A 281 6.74 -4.53 -10.83
C SER A 281 6.79 -3.08 -10.37
N TYR A 282 7.44 -2.23 -11.14
CA TYR A 282 7.44 -0.79 -10.94
C TYR A 282 6.62 -0.11 -12.03
N LEU A 283 5.65 0.66 -11.60
CA LEU A 283 4.81 1.49 -12.44
C LEU A 283 5.22 2.95 -12.23
N ASP A 284 5.51 3.62 -13.32
CA ASP A 284 5.79 5.05 -13.34
C ASP A 284 4.53 5.84 -13.76
N ASN A 285 4.63 7.16 -13.77
CA ASN A 285 3.53 8.06 -14.13
C ASN A 285 2.86 7.67 -15.46
N GLY A 286 1.54 7.60 -15.48
CA GLY A 286 0.71 7.22 -16.61
C GLY A 286 0.55 5.72 -16.84
N ASP A 287 1.33 4.88 -16.17
CA ASP A 287 1.17 3.42 -16.23
C ASP A 287 -0.12 2.98 -15.55
N ARG A 288 -0.65 1.83 -15.98
CA ARG A 288 -1.85 1.22 -15.42
C ARG A 288 -1.63 -0.23 -15.06
N PHE A 289 -2.39 -0.66 -14.06
CA PHE A 289 -2.45 -2.03 -13.60
C PHE A 289 -3.89 -2.38 -13.24
N ASN A 290 -4.38 -3.49 -13.71
CA ASN A 290 -5.70 -3.99 -13.30
C ASN A 290 -5.56 -5.04 -12.20
N ILE A 291 -6.10 -4.74 -11.01
CA ILE A 291 -6.01 -5.60 -9.82
C ILE A 291 -6.66 -6.97 -10.07
N ALA A 292 -7.77 -7.02 -10.81
CA ALA A 292 -8.53 -8.26 -11.01
C ALA A 292 -7.89 -9.18 -12.07
N SER A 293 -7.37 -8.62 -13.17
CA SER A 293 -6.74 -9.40 -14.24
C SER A 293 -5.24 -9.59 -14.08
N GLY A 294 -4.57 -8.75 -13.28
CA GLY A 294 -3.11 -8.72 -13.16
C GLY A 294 -2.40 -8.11 -14.37
N GLU A 295 -3.13 -7.46 -15.27
CA GLU A 295 -2.61 -6.91 -16.52
C GLU A 295 -1.97 -5.53 -16.30
N PHE A 296 -0.79 -5.34 -16.90
CA PHE A 296 -0.07 -4.07 -16.91
C PHE A 296 -0.21 -3.40 -18.29
N THR A 297 -0.43 -2.08 -18.27
CA THR A 297 -0.47 -1.26 -19.48
C THR A 297 0.51 -0.09 -19.31
N PRO A 298 1.55 0.01 -20.16
CA PRO A 298 2.49 1.13 -20.09
C PRO A 298 1.82 2.44 -20.50
N ALA A 299 2.32 3.55 -19.97
CA ALA A 299 1.90 4.88 -20.36
C ALA A 299 1.96 5.09 -21.88
N PRO A 300 1.09 5.93 -22.46
CA PRO A 300 1.03 6.10 -23.92
C PRO A 300 2.36 6.46 -24.55
N ASP A 301 3.16 7.31 -23.92
CA ASP A 301 4.49 7.73 -24.38
C ASP A 301 5.56 6.63 -24.30
N LYS A 302 5.33 5.58 -23.51
CA LYS A 302 6.23 4.42 -23.33
C LYS A 302 5.88 3.23 -24.22
N ARG A 303 4.71 3.20 -24.83
CA ARG A 303 4.26 2.01 -25.61
C ARG A 303 5.21 1.61 -26.75
N ALA A 304 5.80 2.60 -27.42
CA ALA A 304 6.79 2.36 -28.46
C ALA A 304 8.19 2.03 -27.92
N GLY A 305 8.45 2.36 -26.66
CA GLY A 305 9.76 2.21 -26.01
C GLY A 305 9.94 0.88 -25.27
N LYS A 306 9.36 -0.23 -25.79
CA LYS A 306 9.62 -1.56 -25.25
C LYS A 306 11.10 -1.90 -25.38
N LEU A 307 11.74 -2.24 -24.26
CA LEU A 307 13.16 -2.56 -24.24
C LEU A 307 13.45 -3.89 -24.94
N ASP A 308 14.52 -3.91 -25.73
CA ASP A 308 15.01 -5.09 -26.45
C ASP A 308 16.19 -5.70 -25.65
N PRO A 309 16.02 -6.88 -25.03
CA PRO A 309 17.11 -7.52 -24.29
C PRO A 309 18.37 -7.82 -25.11
N ALA A 310 18.27 -7.82 -26.45
CA ALA A 310 19.41 -7.98 -27.32
C ALA A 310 20.24 -6.70 -27.50
N LYS A 311 19.71 -5.55 -27.05
CA LYS A 311 20.36 -4.23 -27.14
C LYS A 311 20.49 -3.57 -25.77
N PRO A 312 21.16 -4.21 -24.80
CA PRO A 312 21.22 -3.71 -23.45
C PRO A 312 22.05 -2.42 -23.36
N TYR A 313 21.60 -1.49 -22.53
CA TYR A 313 22.33 -0.26 -22.19
C TYR A 313 23.39 -0.54 -21.13
N TYR A 314 23.02 -1.28 -20.05
CA TYR A 314 23.93 -1.62 -18.95
C TYR A 314 24.60 -2.97 -19.19
N ARG A 315 25.92 -3.07 -18.87
CA ARG A 315 26.71 -4.29 -19.11
C ARG A 315 27.51 -4.76 -17.89
N GLU A 316 27.50 -3.99 -16.80
CA GLU A 316 28.23 -4.33 -15.60
C GLU A 316 27.36 -5.14 -14.62
N PRO A 317 27.99 -5.98 -13.77
CA PRO A 317 27.28 -6.66 -12.70
C PRO A 317 26.52 -5.69 -11.80
N LEU A 318 25.25 -5.99 -11.52
CA LEU A 318 24.36 -5.12 -10.78
C LEU A 318 24.35 -5.51 -9.30
N PHE A 319 24.93 -4.64 -8.49
CA PHE A 319 25.02 -4.84 -7.04
C PHE A 319 24.76 -3.53 -6.28
N ASN A 320 24.00 -3.62 -5.18
CA ASN A 320 23.79 -2.52 -4.26
C ASN A 320 23.89 -3.00 -2.80
N ALA A 321 24.68 -2.32 -1.98
CA ALA A 321 24.90 -2.68 -0.58
C ALA A 321 23.81 -2.18 0.38
N ASP A 322 22.88 -1.31 -0.08
CA ASP A 322 21.74 -0.79 0.69
C ASP A 322 20.47 -0.76 -0.16
N ILE A 323 19.85 -1.92 -0.32
CA ILE A 323 18.60 -2.06 -1.10
C ILE A 323 17.42 -1.29 -0.49
N LEU A 324 17.48 -0.97 0.79
CA LEU A 324 16.44 -0.19 1.48
C LEU A 324 16.65 1.32 1.35
N GLY A 325 17.71 1.76 0.67
CA GLY A 325 17.95 3.17 0.37
C GLY A 325 16.86 3.78 -0.52
N ASN A 326 16.79 5.12 -0.49
CA ASN A 326 15.78 5.86 -1.27
C ASN A 326 15.86 5.51 -2.76
N ALA A 327 14.75 5.02 -3.31
CA ALA A 327 14.59 4.61 -4.71
C ALA A 327 15.56 3.52 -5.22
N THR A 328 16.42 2.94 -4.36
CA THR A 328 17.45 1.97 -4.76
C THR A 328 16.86 0.74 -5.44
N VAL A 329 15.73 0.23 -4.97
CA VAL A 329 15.07 -0.93 -5.57
C VAL A 329 14.65 -0.65 -7.01
N VAL A 330 14.15 0.53 -7.30
CA VAL A 330 13.70 0.92 -8.65
C VAL A 330 14.88 1.15 -9.57
N ASP A 331 15.93 1.82 -9.09
CA ASP A 331 17.19 1.99 -9.85
C ASP A 331 17.77 0.63 -10.23
N LEU A 332 17.83 -0.31 -9.27
CA LEU A 332 18.37 -1.64 -9.51
C LEU A 332 17.51 -2.44 -10.50
N MET A 333 16.19 -2.37 -10.39
CA MET A 333 15.26 -3.03 -11.32
C MET A 333 15.31 -2.41 -12.72
N GLY A 334 15.37 -1.07 -12.82
CA GLY A 334 15.50 -0.35 -14.09
C GLY A 334 16.79 -0.71 -14.82
N LYS A 335 17.91 -0.77 -14.10
CA LYS A 335 19.19 -1.23 -14.67
C LYS A 335 19.13 -2.70 -15.09
N LEU A 336 18.53 -3.57 -14.29
CA LEU A 336 18.41 -4.99 -14.61
C LEU A 336 17.62 -5.22 -15.91
N ILE A 337 16.48 -4.53 -16.07
CA ILE A 337 15.61 -4.78 -17.23
C ILE A 337 16.25 -4.31 -18.55
N ASP A 338 17.15 -3.33 -18.49
CA ASP A 338 17.91 -2.77 -19.64
C ASP A 338 19.39 -3.17 -19.62
N SER A 339 19.68 -4.38 -19.16
CA SER A 339 21.06 -4.91 -19.10
C SER A 339 21.20 -6.25 -19.81
N ASP A 340 22.46 -6.67 -20.03
CA ASP A 340 22.80 -8.04 -20.43
C ASP A 340 22.82 -9.02 -19.25
N GLN A 341 22.62 -8.52 -18.02
CA GLN A 341 22.60 -9.34 -16.82
C GLN A 341 21.26 -10.09 -16.65
N GLN A 342 21.32 -11.28 -16.06
CA GLN A 342 20.13 -12.05 -15.72
C GLN A 342 19.63 -11.76 -14.30
N GLU A 343 20.51 -11.23 -13.44
CA GLU A 343 20.20 -10.96 -12.05
C GLU A 343 20.84 -9.67 -11.55
N ALA A 344 20.27 -9.11 -10.50
CA ALA A 344 20.80 -7.99 -9.74
C ALA A 344 20.69 -8.30 -8.24
N ILE A 345 21.71 -7.94 -7.47
CA ILE A 345 21.79 -8.25 -6.05
C ILE A 345 21.72 -6.96 -5.24
N GLY A 346 20.77 -6.92 -4.28
CA GLY A 346 20.71 -5.90 -3.25
C GLY A 346 20.94 -6.50 -1.87
N LEU A 347 21.67 -5.82 -1.01
CA LEU A 347 21.85 -6.24 0.38
C LEU A 347 21.15 -5.28 1.33
N THR A 348 20.76 -5.78 2.51
CA THR A 348 20.47 -4.94 3.67
C THR A 348 21.14 -5.50 4.90
N LEU A 349 21.89 -4.64 5.58
CA LEU A 349 22.73 -4.99 6.73
C LEU A 349 22.34 -4.14 7.93
N GLY A 350 22.33 -4.75 9.11
CA GLY A 350 22.12 -4.01 10.36
C GLY A 350 23.39 -3.30 10.83
N SER A 351 23.21 -2.24 11.64
CA SER A 351 24.36 -1.69 12.37
C SER A 351 24.86 -2.73 13.40
N PRO A 352 26.15 -2.67 13.81
CA PRO A 352 26.69 -3.57 14.83
C PRO A 352 25.96 -3.52 16.19
N ARG A 353 25.12 -2.50 16.41
CA ARG A 353 24.31 -2.32 17.64
C ARG A 353 22.82 -2.65 17.44
N SER A 354 22.43 -3.11 16.24
CA SER A 354 21.04 -3.50 15.98
C SER A 354 20.71 -4.85 16.62
N VAL A 355 19.42 -5.17 16.70
CA VAL A 355 18.95 -6.52 17.04
C VAL A 355 19.48 -7.49 15.99
N GLN A 356 20.04 -8.63 16.43
CA GLN A 356 20.68 -9.62 15.55
C GLN A 356 21.64 -8.96 14.54
N PRO A 357 22.76 -8.39 15.00
CA PRO A 357 23.65 -7.61 14.14
C PRO A 357 24.34 -8.47 13.04
N ASP A 358 24.43 -9.76 13.27
CA ASP A 358 24.99 -10.77 12.37
C ASP A 358 23.98 -11.28 11.31
N LEU A 359 22.71 -10.89 11.40
CA LEU A 359 21.69 -11.24 10.41
C LEU A 359 21.44 -10.07 9.46
N GLY A 360 21.68 -10.30 8.17
CA GLY A 360 21.28 -9.46 7.05
C GLY A 360 20.43 -10.22 6.05
N PHE A 361 20.09 -9.57 4.94
CA PHE A 361 19.32 -10.19 3.86
C PHE A 361 19.90 -9.83 2.50
N GLU A 362 19.95 -10.82 1.61
CA GLU A 362 20.18 -10.67 0.18
C GLU A 362 18.82 -10.61 -0.52
N PHE A 363 18.64 -9.62 -1.38
CA PHE A 363 17.54 -9.48 -2.31
C PHE A 363 18.06 -9.75 -3.70
N ARG A 364 17.60 -10.83 -4.31
CA ARG A 364 18.00 -11.23 -5.65
C ARG A 364 16.84 -10.97 -6.61
N PHE A 365 17.04 -10.02 -7.50
CA PHE A 365 16.14 -9.72 -8.59
C PHE A 365 16.58 -10.48 -9.83
N THR A 366 15.67 -11.23 -10.46
CA THR A 366 15.97 -12.04 -11.63
C THR A 366 15.03 -11.69 -12.77
N ARG A 367 15.57 -11.46 -13.94
CA ARG A 367 14.80 -11.28 -15.17
C ARG A 367 14.22 -12.62 -15.61
N ALA A 368 12.90 -12.76 -15.50
CA ALA A 368 12.15 -13.95 -15.92
C ALA A 368 11.69 -13.81 -17.38
N ARG A 369 11.11 -14.88 -17.93
CA ARG A 369 10.63 -14.88 -19.33
C ARG A 369 9.53 -13.83 -19.58
N ASP A 370 8.71 -13.55 -18.58
CA ASP A 370 7.60 -12.58 -18.59
C ASP A 370 8.00 -11.19 -18.05
N SER A 371 9.28 -10.99 -17.72
CA SER A 371 9.78 -9.67 -17.35
C SER A 371 9.87 -8.76 -18.57
N VAL A 372 9.30 -7.57 -18.47
CA VAL A 372 9.24 -6.59 -19.57
C VAL A 372 9.59 -5.21 -19.02
N GLY A 373 10.37 -4.47 -19.79
CA GLY A 373 10.68 -3.07 -19.52
C GLY A 373 10.18 -2.15 -20.64
N TYR A 374 9.85 -0.93 -20.26
CA TYR A 374 9.51 0.15 -21.17
C TYR A 374 10.23 1.42 -20.72
N ALA A 375 10.71 2.20 -21.69
CA ALA A 375 11.28 3.53 -21.45
C ALA A 375 10.55 4.55 -22.33
N SER A 376 10.54 5.80 -21.91
CA SER A 376 10.03 6.92 -22.69
C SER A 376 11.20 7.66 -23.33
N ASP A 377 11.05 8.09 -24.57
CA ASP A 377 12.02 8.99 -25.23
C ASP A 377 12.00 10.41 -24.62
N LEU A 378 10.97 10.69 -23.79
CA LEU A 378 10.78 12.02 -23.16
C LEU A 378 11.36 12.11 -21.77
N THR A 379 11.55 10.96 -21.09
CA THR A 379 12.06 10.87 -19.73
C THR A 379 13.00 9.67 -19.60
N GLU A 380 13.92 9.71 -18.66
CA GLU A 380 14.83 8.60 -18.36
C GLU A 380 14.18 7.54 -17.44
N ASN A 381 12.86 7.61 -17.25
CA ASN A 381 12.16 6.72 -16.33
C ASN A 381 11.73 5.42 -17.01
N TYR A 382 11.95 4.33 -16.30
CA TYR A 382 11.54 3.00 -16.72
C TYR A 382 10.20 2.61 -16.10
N SER A 383 9.40 1.84 -16.84
CA SER A 383 8.38 0.95 -16.28
C SER A 383 8.93 -0.47 -16.35
N VAL A 384 8.84 -1.21 -15.26
CA VAL A 384 9.44 -2.55 -15.14
C VAL A 384 8.39 -3.51 -14.61
N TYR A 385 8.05 -4.54 -15.38
CA TYR A 385 7.00 -5.48 -15.00
C TYR A 385 7.55 -6.90 -14.81
N ASN A 386 7.05 -7.59 -13.78
CA ASN A 386 7.27 -9.00 -13.51
C ASN A 386 8.73 -9.42 -13.29
N VAL A 387 9.53 -8.60 -12.62
CA VAL A 387 10.84 -9.04 -12.15
C VAL A 387 10.62 -9.99 -10.97
N ARG A 388 11.28 -11.15 -11.01
CA ARG A 388 11.24 -12.11 -9.90
C ARG A 388 12.12 -11.63 -8.76
N LEU A 389 11.64 -11.78 -7.52
CA LEU A 389 12.35 -11.46 -6.29
C LEU A 389 12.45 -12.69 -5.40
N ASP A 390 13.70 -13.04 -5.05
CA ASP A 390 14.03 -13.96 -3.98
C ASP A 390 14.73 -13.19 -2.85
N ILE A 391 14.42 -13.53 -1.59
CA ILE A 391 15.07 -12.94 -0.41
C ILE A 391 15.61 -14.07 0.45
N ARG A 392 16.90 -13.95 0.83
CA ARG A 392 17.57 -14.95 1.65
C ARG A 392 18.24 -14.31 2.86
N PRO A 393 18.12 -14.90 4.04
CA PRO A 393 18.91 -14.48 5.19
C PRO A 393 20.39 -14.76 4.93
N ILE A 394 21.26 -13.83 5.30
CA ILE A 394 22.70 -13.96 5.19
C ILE A 394 23.37 -13.72 6.53
N LEU A 395 24.46 -14.46 6.79
CA LEU A 395 25.28 -14.27 7.97
C LEU A 395 26.32 -13.18 7.74
N ILE A 396 26.32 -12.17 8.57
CA ILE A 396 27.28 -11.07 8.56
C ILE A 396 28.40 -11.41 9.54
N ARG A 397 29.64 -11.45 9.07
CA ARG A 397 30.79 -11.58 9.95
C ARG A 397 31.28 -10.20 10.39
N LEU A 398 31.38 -10.01 11.69
CA LEU A 398 31.89 -8.77 12.28
C LEU A 398 33.37 -8.94 12.66
N PRO A 399 34.21 -7.88 12.47
CA PRO A 399 33.90 -6.59 11.87
C PRO A 399 33.68 -6.69 10.36
N LEU A 400 32.77 -5.86 9.82
CA LEU A 400 32.44 -5.83 8.38
C LEU A 400 33.62 -5.45 7.49
N TYR A 401 34.64 -4.77 8.04
CA TYR A 401 35.83 -4.34 7.33
C TYR A 401 37.03 -4.30 8.27
N GLN A 402 38.22 -4.33 7.70
CA GLN A 402 39.49 -4.11 8.38
C GLN A 402 40.23 -2.97 7.70
N TYR A 403 40.97 -2.17 8.47
CA TYR A 403 41.80 -1.12 7.87
C TYR A 403 42.98 -1.76 7.10
N LYS A 404 43.15 -1.36 5.85
CA LYS A 404 44.14 -1.96 4.95
C LYS A 404 45.61 -1.86 5.48
N ASN A 405 45.87 -0.90 6.38
CA ASN A 405 47.23 -0.62 6.90
C ASN A 405 47.39 -0.92 8.41
N GLU A 406 46.42 -1.52 9.06
CA GLU A 406 46.59 -1.95 10.46
C GLU A 406 47.50 -3.19 10.49
N ARG A 407 48.74 -3.02 10.99
CA ARG A 407 49.54 -4.14 11.44
C ARG A 407 48.77 -4.89 12.51
N ALA A 408 48.77 -6.21 12.48
CA ALA A 408 48.02 -7.14 13.33
C ALA A 408 48.27 -7.02 14.86
N GLY A 409 48.41 -5.80 15.39
CA GLY A 409 48.74 -5.53 16.79
C GLY A 409 47.67 -4.84 17.65
N TYR A 410 46.58 -4.31 17.06
CA TYR A 410 45.58 -3.53 17.82
C TYR A 410 44.30 -4.28 18.19
N ALA A 411 44.21 -5.58 17.86
CA ALA A 411 42.96 -6.35 18.13
C ALA A 411 42.80 -6.81 19.60
N GLN A 412 43.73 -6.52 20.51
CA GLN A 412 43.72 -7.05 21.90
C GLN A 412 43.26 -6.07 22.99
N VAL A 413 42.90 -4.84 22.71
CA VAL A 413 42.64 -3.83 23.77
C VAL A 413 41.18 -3.45 23.95
N ARG A 414 40.20 -4.08 23.30
CA ARG A 414 38.76 -3.80 23.54
C ARG A 414 37.92 -4.99 24.01
N GLY A 415 38.49 -5.85 24.82
CA GLY A 415 37.85 -6.96 25.51
C GLY A 415 38.08 -6.90 27.03
N GLN A 416 37.66 -5.82 27.70
CA GLN A 416 37.43 -5.77 29.12
C GLN A 416 36.19 -4.94 29.42
#